data_c49ef6b8607acd1af6c3b16753990bf4
#
_entry.id   c49ef6b8607acd1af6c3b16753990bf4
#
_cell.length_a   1.000
_cell.length_b   1.000
_cell.length_c   1.000
_cell.angle_alpha   90.00
_cell.angle_beta   90.00
_cell.angle_gamma   90.00
#
_symmetry.space_group_name_H-M   'P 1'
#
loop_
_entity.id
_entity.type
_entity.pdbx_description
1 polymer ?
#
loop_
_entity_poly.entity_id
_entity_poly.type
_entity_poly.pdbx_seq_one_letter_code
_entity_poly.pdbx_strand_id
1 'polypeptide(L)'
;GWLKVEGVAVDFLYRDLAQVSCVIDDCQAGKITIDYQPGHPHGFVSSIYMGEVAIGLPLHDPDHFLDTLKAKTKPYPIGLKQATINKFAWEISFSLSVARKAVIRGDVAYAAGCCFRSVACMNQVLFALNEEYLLNEKGAVAIAKSFALCPQDYQERIENVFALLSVEAKSIIDAIAILDRIEQDLSQWYGNRRLAV
;
A
#
# COMPACT_ATOMS: atom_id res chain seq x y z
N GLY A 1 17.13 6.46 14.63
CA GLY A 1 17.18 6.97 16.02
C GLY A 1 16.13 8.03 16.23
N TRP A 2 15.61 8.12 17.43
CA TRP A 2 14.61 9.11 17.81
C TRP A 2 15.29 10.18 18.67
N LEU A 3 15.16 11.43 18.24
CA LEU A 3 15.73 12.59 18.94
C LEU A 3 14.65 13.63 19.22
N LYS A 4 14.97 14.57 20.09
CA LYS A 4 14.20 15.77 20.33
C LYS A 4 15.11 16.98 20.15
N VAL A 5 14.88 17.78 19.12
CA VAL A 5 15.66 18.96 18.78
C VAL A 5 14.76 20.17 19.00
N GLU A 6 15.14 21.07 19.91
CA GLU A 6 14.37 22.27 20.27
C GLU A 6 12.89 21.99 20.57
N GLY A 7 12.61 20.86 21.21
CA GLY A 7 11.25 20.44 21.54
C GLY A 7 10.49 19.68 20.44
N VAL A 8 11.02 19.60 19.23
CA VAL A 8 10.44 18.88 18.09
C VAL A 8 10.98 17.45 18.04
N ALA A 9 10.08 16.46 17.89
CA ALA A 9 10.48 15.07 17.69
C ALA A 9 11.09 14.90 16.29
N VAL A 10 12.27 14.29 16.22
CA VAL A 10 13.00 14.04 14.96
C VAL A 10 13.41 12.58 14.89
N ASP A 11 13.03 11.91 13.82
CA ASP A 11 13.43 10.54 13.57
C ASP A 11 14.53 10.48 12.50
N PHE A 12 15.64 9.78 12.83
CA PHE A 12 16.70 9.51 11.89
C PHE A 12 16.59 8.10 11.35
N LEU A 13 16.40 8.00 10.03
CA LEU A 13 16.47 6.75 9.27
C LEU A 13 17.76 6.76 8.46
N TYR A 14 18.58 5.72 8.61
CA TYR A 14 19.80 5.57 7.85
C TYR A 14 19.56 4.62 6.68
N ARG A 15 20.05 4.99 5.50
CA ARG A 15 19.94 4.19 4.29
C ARG A 15 21.32 4.03 3.65
N ASP A 16 21.64 2.83 3.19
CA ASP A 16 22.78 2.59 2.33
C ASP A 16 22.46 3.08 0.93
N LEU A 17 23.23 4.05 0.41
CA LEU A 17 22.96 4.69 -0.88
C LEU A 17 23.12 3.73 -2.06
N ALA A 18 24.06 2.79 -2.00
CA ALA A 18 24.26 1.81 -3.05
C ALA A 18 23.07 0.84 -3.11
N GLN A 19 22.60 0.39 -1.93
CA GLN A 19 21.40 -0.45 -1.83
C GLN A 19 20.16 0.29 -2.34
N VAL A 20 19.94 1.54 -1.95
CA VAL A 20 18.81 2.36 -2.43
C VAL A 20 18.85 2.50 -3.94
N SER A 21 20.03 2.78 -4.52
CA SER A 21 20.18 2.87 -5.97
C SER A 21 19.78 1.57 -6.68
N CYS A 22 20.29 0.43 -6.20
CA CYS A 22 19.92 -0.89 -6.74
C CYS A 22 18.40 -1.14 -6.65
N VAL A 23 17.78 -0.83 -5.51
CA VAL A 23 16.33 -1.02 -5.34
C VAL A 23 15.52 -0.10 -6.27
N ILE A 24 15.97 1.13 -6.51
CA ILE A 24 15.32 2.02 -7.48
C ILE A 24 15.41 1.44 -8.90
N ASP A 25 16.56 0.93 -9.31
CA ASP A 25 16.74 0.29 -10.62
C ASP A 25 15.87 -0.97 -10.75
N ASP A 26 15.76 -1.78 -9.71
CA ASP A 26 14.85 -2.93 -9.66
C ASP A 26 13.37 -2.50 -9.77
N CYS A 27 12.96 -1.46 -9.05
CA CYS A 27 11.60 -0.91 -9.12
C CYS A 27 11.28 -0.40 -10.54
N GLN A 28 12.21 0.30 -11.21
CA GLN A 28 12.03 0.71 -12.61
C GLN A 28 11.84 -0.49 -13.54
N ALA A 29 12.55 -1.58 -13.28
CA ALA A 29 12.43 -2.84 -14.02
C ALA A 29 11.19 -3.67 -13.62
N GLY A 30 10.36 -3.18 -12.70
CA GLY A 30 9.17 -3.89 -12.22
C GLY A 30 9.45 -5.02 -11.24
N LYS A 31 10.60 -5.01 -10.58
CA LYS A 31 10.94 -5.98 -9.54
C LYS A 31 10.69 -5.36 -8.17
N ILE A 32 9.71 -5.90 -7.44
CA ILE A 32 9.39 -5.46 -6.08
C ILE A 32 9.34 -6.65 -5.13
N THR A 33 9.86 -6.44 -3.92
CA THR A 33 9.79 -7.40 -2.81
C THR A 33 8.88 -6.86 -1.71
N ILE A 34 8.48 -7.74 -0.81
CA ILE A 34 7.79 -7.39 0.42
C ILE A 34 8.42 -8.18 1.56
N ASP A 35 8.82 -7.48 2.60
CA ASP A 35 9.53 -8.05 3.75
C ASP A 35 8.81 -7.67 5.05
N TYR A 36 8.98 -8.49 6.07
CA TYR A 36 8.50 -8.15 7.41
C TYR A 36 9.36 -7.05 8.01
N GLN A 37 8.70 -5.97 8.44
CA GLN A 37 9.35 -4.89 9.17
C GLN A 37 8.40 -4.34 10.24
N PRO A 38 8.83 -4.20 11.51
CA PRO A 38 8.04 -3.54 12.54
C PRO A 38 7.60 -2.14 12.10
N GLY A 39 6.32 -1.80 12.36
CA GLY A 39 5.72 -0.53 11.92
C GLY A 39 5.04 -0.58 10.55
N HIS A 40 5.16 -1.71 9.83
CA HIS A 40 4.45 -1.99 8.59
C HIS A 40 3.58 -3.24 8.74
N PRO A 41 2.32 -3.11 9.20
CA PRO A 41 1.44 -4.26 9.47
C PRO A 41 1.17 -5.15 8.27
N HIS A 42 1.16 -4.59 7.06
CA HIS A 42 1.03 -5.36 5.81
C HIS A 42 2.39 -5.92 5.36
N GLY A 43 3.44 -5.12 5.51
CA GLY A 43 4.80 -5.44 5.12
C GLY A 43 5.52 -4.25 4.46
N PHE A 44 6.83 -4.26 4.55
CA PHE A 44 7.68 -3.28 3.92
C PHE A 44 7.88 -3.63 2.45
N VAL A 45 7.26 -2.87 1.56
CA VAL A 45 7.45 -3.04 0.11
C VAL A 45 8.69 -2.28 -0.33
N SER A 46 9.56 -2.90 -1.13
CA SER A 46 10.83 -2.30 -1.56
C SER A 46 10.66 -0.96 -2.28
N SER A 47 9.54 -0.72 -2.94
CA SER A 47 9.20 0.57 -3.57
C SER A 47 9.15 1.76 -2.60
N ILE A 48 9.09 1.51 -1.29
CA ILE A 48 9.16 2.55 -0.25
C ILE A 48 10.47 3.33 -0.36
N TYR A 49 11.61 2.68 -0.62
CA TYR A 49 12.89 3.37 -0.84
C TYR A 49 12.82 4.37 -2.01
N MET A 50 12.19 3.96 -3.10
CA MET A 50 11.99 4.85 -4.25
C MET A 50 11.06 6.02 -3.92
N GLY A 51 10.00 5.76 -3.15
CA GLY A 51 9.08 6.78 -2.65
C GLY A 51 9.77 7.76 -1.70
N GLU A 52 10.59 7.29 -0.75
CA GLU A 52 11.39 8.15 0.15
C GLU A 52 12.24 9.13 -0.66
N VAL A 53 12.92 8.66 -1.71
CA VAL A 53 13.72 9.51 -2.60
C VAL A 53 12.84 10.48 -3.40
N ALA A 54 11.70 10.01 -3.93
CA ALA A 54 10.82 10.82 -4.78
C ALA A 54 10.28 12.05 -4.06
N ILE A 55 9.84 11.90 -2.80
CA ILE A 55 9.19 12.98 -2.03
C ILE A 55 10.13 13.68 -1.06
N GLY A 56 11.27 13.07 -0.71
CA GLY A 56 12.25 13.65 0.20
C GLY A 56 12.80 14.97 -0.32
N LEU A 57 13.07 15.92 0.58
CA LEU A 57 13.76 17.18 0.28
C LEU A 57 15.23 17.03 0.62
N PRO A 58 16.16 17.10 -0.36
CA PRO A 58 17.59 17.14 -0.07
C PRO A 58 17.94 18.39 0.73
N LEU A 59 18.41 18.23 1.96
CA LEU A 59 18.89 19.36 2.79
C LEU A 59 20.41 19.56 2.60
N HIS A 60 21.12 18.52 2.23
CA HIS A 60 22.56 18.54 1.97
C HIS A 60 22.89 17.43 0.96
N ASP A 61 23.33 17.80 -0.23
CA ASP A 61 23.67 16.89 -1.33
C ASP A 61 24.76 17.52 -2.23
N PRO A 62 25.98 17.75 -1.70
CA PRO A 62 27.05 18.46 -2.42
C PRO A 62 27.49 17.74 -3.68
N ASP A 63 27.36 16.42 -3.73
CA ASP A 63 27.77 15.60 -4.88
C ASP A 63 26.61 15.31 -5.85
N HIS A 64 25.44 15.91 -5.66
CA HIS A 64 24.23 15.73 -6.48
C HIS A 64 23.80 14.26 -6.67
N PHE A 65 24.10 13.41 -5.69
CA PHE A 65 23.77 12.00 -5.73
C PHE A 65 22.25 11.78 -5.59
N LEU A 66 21.61 12.49 -4.66
CA LEU A 66 20.16 12.42 -4.47
C LEU A 66 19.41 13.00 -5.67
N ASP A 67 19.90 14.06 -6.30
CA ASP A 67 19.32 14.60 -7.53
C ASP A 67 19.30 13.56 -8.65
N THR A 68 20.39 12.79 -8.80
CA THR A 68 20.50 11.70 -9.76
C THR A 68 19.48 10.58 -9.48
N LEU A 69 19.30 10.20 -8.21
CA LEU A 69 18.30 9.21 -7.83
C LEU A 69 16.87 9.74 -8.04
N LYS A 70 16.60 11.00 -7.68
CA LYS A 70 15.29 11.64 -7.89
C LYS A 70 14.88 11.68 -9.35
N ALA A 71 15.83 11.91 -10.27
CA ALA A 71 15.55 11.87 -11.71
C ALA A 71 15.01 10.52 -12.18
N LYS A 72 15.36 9.41 -11.50
CA LYS A 72 14.84 8.06 -11.80
C LYS A 72 13.43 7.82 -11.27
N THR A 73 12.92 8.67 -10.37
CA THR A 73 11.60 8.51 -9.77
C THR A 73 10.49 9.24 -10.52
N LYS A 74 10.84 10.12 -11.45
CA LYS A 74 9.89 10.92 -12.24
C LYS A 74 10.24 10.88 -13.72
N PRO A 75 9.27 10.60 -14.63
CA PRO A 75 7.88 10.21 -14.31
C PRO A 75 7.80 8.90 -13.52
N TYR A 76 6.66 8.64 -12.86
CA TYR A 76 6.43 7.38 -12.13
C TYR A 76 6.64 6.19 -13.07
N PRO A 77 7.51 5.21 -12.73
CA PRO A 77 7.88 4.17 -13.66
C PRO A 77 6.74 3.24 -14.01
N ILE A 78 6.49 3.04 -15.30
CA ILE A 78 5.44 2.14 -15.78
C ILE A 78 5.68 0.68 -15.34
N GLY A 79 6.95 0.25 -15.26
CA GLY A 79 7.32 -1.07 -14.75
C GLY A 79 6.89 -1.26 -13.30
N LEU A 80 7.12 -0.27 -12.44
CA LEU A 80 6.69 -0.27 -11.06
C LEU A 80 5.14 -0.31 -10.96
N LYS A 81 4.44 0.53 -11.74
CA LYS A 81 2.97 0.56 -11.80
C LYS A 81 2.40 -0.83 -12.09
N GLN A 82 2.90 -1.46 -13.15
CA GLN A 82 2.43 -2.78 -13.57
C GLN A 82 2.76 -3.87 -12.53
N ALA A 83 3.98 -3.85 -12.00
CA ALA A 83 4.41 -4.83 -11.00
C ALA A 83 3.58 -4.73 -9.72
N THR A 84 3.31 -3.52 -9.24
CA THR A 84 2.49 -3.27 -8.05
C THR A 84 1.07 -3.76 -8.26
N ILE A 85 0.42 -3.39 -9.36
CA ILE A 85 -0.93 -3.86 -9.69
C ILE A 85 -0.96 -5.38 -9.79
N ASN A 86 -0.04 -5.99 -10.53
CA ASN A 86 0.00 -7.44 -10.72
C ASN A 86 0.26 -8.19 -9.39
N LYS A 87 1.07 -7.63 -8.50
CA LYS A 87 1.39 -8.25 -7.22
C LYS A 87 0.22 -8.21 -6.24
N PHE A 88 -0.54 -7.12 -6.18
CA PHE A 88 -1.50 -6.88 -5.12
C PHE A 88 -2.97 -7.01 -5.54
N ALA A 89 -3.34 -6.79 -6.81
CA ALA A 89 -4.74 -6.80 -7.23
C ALA A 89 -5.45 -8.13 -7.00
N TRP A 90 -4.81 -9.27 -7.33
CA TRP A 90 -5.41 -10.59 -7.13
C TRP A 90 -5.61 -10.93 -5.65
N GLU A 91 -4.75 -10.40 -4.79
CA GLU A 91 -4.76 -10.69 -3.36
C GLU A 91 -5.94 -10.00 -2.65
N ILE A 92 -6.54 -8.96 -3.22
CA ILE A 92 -7.72 -8.29 -2.69
C ILE A 92 -8.86 -9.29 -2.53
N SER A 93 -9.33 -9.86 -3.62
CA SER A 93 -10.44 -10.83 -3.62
C SER A 93 -10.07 -12.17 -2.96
N PHE A 94 -8.80 -12.59 -3.09
CA PHE A 94 -8.31 -13.78 -2.39
C PHE A 94 -8.45 -13.62 -0.87
N SER A 95 -7.99 -12.51 -0.30
CA SER A 95 -8.10 -12.22 1.14
C SER A 95 -9.56 -12.21 1.60
N LEU A 96 -10.48 -11.63 0.82
CA LEU A 96 -11.91 -11.63 1.14
C LEU A 96 -12.52 -13.04 1.10
N SER A 97 -12.09 -13.88 0.15
CA SER A 97 -12.54 -15.27 0.09
C SER A 97 -12.12 -16.09 1.31
N VAL A 98 -10.91 -15.83 1.80
CA VAL A 98 -10.37 -16.49 3.01
C VAL A 98 -11.04 -15.93 4.26
N ALA A 99 -11.33 -14.62 4.33
CA ALA A 99 -12.08 -14.01 5.42
C ALA A 99 -13.45 -14.68 5.61
N ARG A 100 -14.20 -14.96 4.52
CA ARG A 100 -15.50 -15.66 4.59
C ARG A 100 -15.38 -17.05 5.23
N LYS A 101 -14.31 -17.78 4.91
CA LYS A 101 -14.07 -19.11 5.52
C LYS A 101 -13.76 -19.00 7.01
N ALA A 102 -13.07 -17.95 7.44
CA ALA A 102 -12.80 -17.67 8.85
C ALA A 102 -14.08 -17.35 9.62
N VAL A 103 -14.99 -16.57 9.04
CA VAL A 103 -16.28 -16.25 9.65
C VAL A 103 -17.09 -17.52 9.95
N ILE A 104 -17.14 -18.49 9.02
CA ILE A 104 -17.83 -19.79 9.23
C ILE A 104 -17.28 -20.54 10.43
N ARG A 105 -15.99 -20.36 10.76
CA ARG A 105 -15.30 -20.99 11.88
C ARG A 105 -15.35 -20.18 13.18
N GLY A 106 -15.93 -18.99 13.14
CA GLY A 106 -15.95 -18.05 14.28
C GLY A 106 -14.58 -17.40 14.58
N ASP A 107 -13.64 -17.46 13.64
CA ASP A 107 -12.29 -16.89 13.82
C ASP A 107 -12.28 -15.40 13.42
N VAL A 108 -12.70 -14.56 14.35
CA VAL A 108 -12.80 -13.11 14.18
C VAL A 108 -11.43 -12.47 13.91
N ALA A 109 -10.39 -12.89 14.63
CA ALA A 109 -9.06 -12.31 14.50
C ALA A 109 -8.48 -12.54 13.10
N TYR A 110 -8.62 -13.77 12.59
CA TYR A 110 -8.17 -14.09 11.25
C TYR A 110 -9.00 -13.39 10.17
N ALA A 111 -10.33 -13.31 10.33
CA ALA A 111 -11.20 -12.57 9.41
C ALA A 111 -10.83 -11.09 9.36
N ALA A 112 -10.59 -10.45 10.52
CA ALA A 112 -10.16 -9.06 10.60
C ALA A 112 -8.79 -8.84 9.93
N GLY A 113 -7.83 -9.73 10.14
CA GLY A 113 -6.53 -9.70 9.48
C GLY A 113 -6.65 -9.79 7.95
N CYS A 114 -7.54 -10.65 7.44
CA CYS A 114 -7.81 -10.76 6.01
C CYS A 114 -8.48 -9.51 5.45
N CYS A 115 -9.42 -8.89 6.16
CA CYS A 115 -10.02 -7.61 5.76
C CYS A 115 -8.97 -6.49 5.71
N PHE A 116 -8.12 -6.37 6.75
CA PHE A 116 -7.02 -5.42 6.75
C PHE A 116 -6.08 -5.64 5.57
N ARG A 117 -5.69 -6.90 5.29
CA ARG A 117 -4.81 -7.24 4.18
C ARG A 117 -5.42 -6.85 2.83
N SER A 118 -6.72 -7.09 2.63
CA SER A 118 -7.45 -6.66 1.44
C SER A 118 -7.37 -5.14 1.26
N VAL A 119 -7.62 -4.35 2.32
CA VAL A 119 -7.51 -2.88 2.28
C VAL A 119 -6.08 -2.42 1.99
N ALA A 120 -5.07 -3.04 2.57
CA ALA A 120 -3.68 -2.72 2.31
C ALA A 120 -3.31 -2.96 0.82
N CYS A 121 -3.78 -4.07 0.23
CA CYS A 121 -3.61 -4.34 -1.20
C CYS A 121 -4.38 -3.34 -2.07
N MET A 122 -5.59 -2.94 -1.70
CA MET A 122 -6.35 -1.88 -2.38
C MET A 122 -5.56 -0.57 -2.40
N ASN A 123 -4.96 -0.16 -1.29
CA ASN A 123 -4.13 1.03 -1.22
C ASN A 123 -2.91 0.94 -2.13
N GLN A 124 -2.20 -0.20 -2.17
CA GLN A 124 -1.08 -0.40 -3.10
C GLN A 124 -1.51 -0.20 -4.56
N VAL A 125 -2.65 -0.77 -4.93
CA VAL A 125 -3.20 -0.65 -6.29
C VAL A 125 -3.63 0.79 -6.59
N LEU A 126 -4.34 1.46 -5.66
CA LEU A 126 -4.79 2.85 -5.83
C LEU A 126 -3.63 3.82 -6.03
N PHE A 127 -2.59 3.71 -5.19
CA PHE A 127 -1.41 4.55 -5.33
C PHE A 127 -0.73 4.31 -6.68
N ALA A 128 -0.53 3.05 -7.08
CA ALA A 128 0.07 2.73 -8.38
C ALA A 128 -0.76 3.24 -9.57
N LEU A 129 -2.10 3.13 -9.52
CA LEU A 129 -3.00 3.64 -10.56
C LEU A 129 -2.86 5.16 -10.75
N ASN A 130 -2.72 5.90 -9.64
CA ASN A 130 -2.57 7.35 -9.62
C ASN A 130 -1.13 7.84 -9.73
N GLU A 131 -0.15 6.91 -9.90
CA GLU A 131 1.26 7.23 -10.05
C GLU A 131 1.85 7.96 -8.83
N GLU A 132 1.34 7.57 -7.63
CA GLU A 132 1.76 8.09 -6.34
C GLU A 132 2.52 7.02 -5.55
N TYR A 133 3.45 7.46 -4.69
CA TYR A 133 4.26 6.58 -3.88
C TYR A 133 3.63 6.31 -2.51
N LEU A 134 3.35 5.05 -2.21
CA LEU A 134 2.90 4.62 -0.88
C LEU A 134 4.10 4.33 0.02
N LEU A 135 4.31 5.14 1.06
CA LEU A 135 5.44 4.98 1.98
C LEU A 135 5.10 4.13 3.22
N ASN A 136 3.84 4.11 3.61
CA ASN A 136 3.40 3.40 4.80
C ASN A 136 1.88 3.20 4.73
N GLU A 137 1.36 2.20 5.43
CA GLU A 137 -0.08 1.99 5.57
C GLU A 137 -0.75 3.10 6.39
N LYS A 138 0.04 3.77 7.25
CA LYS A 138 -0.45 4.87 8.09
C LYS A 138 -0.93 6.03 7.23
N GLY A 139 -2.21 6.37 7.36
CA GLY A 139 -2.83 7.44 6.61
C GLY A 139 -3.12 7.12 5.13
N ALA A 140 -2.78 5.93 4.63
CA ALA A 140 -2.94 5.58 3.23
C ALA A 140 -4.38 5.75 2.71
N VAL A 141 -5.38 5.34 3.48
CA VAL A 141 -6.80 5.48 3.14
C VAL A 141 -7.20 6.96 3.02
N ALA A 142 -6.75 7.79 3.97
CA ALA A 142 -7.06 9.22 3.97
C ALA A 142 -6.37 9.97 2.80
N ILE A 143 -5.19 9.52 2.39
CA ILE A 143 -4.51 10.08 1.21
C ILE A 143 -5.22 9.63 -0.07
N ALA A 144 -5.53 8.34 -0.18
CA ALA A 144 -6.13 7.75 -1.38
C ALA A 144 -7.47 8.39 -1.75
N LYS A 145 -8.27 8.85 -0.78
CA LYS A 145 -9.56 9.53 -1.05
C LYS A 145 -9.43 10.79 -1.91
N SER A 146 -8.26 11.39 -1.96
CA SER A 146 -8.00 12.60 -2.76
C SER A 146 -7.59 12.30 -4.20
N PHE A 147 -7.39 11.03 -4.56
CA PHE A 147 -6.94 10.64 -5.87
C PHE A 147 -8.03 10.76 -6.94
N ALA A 148 -7.61 11.03 -8.17
CA ALA A 148 -8.51 11.10 -9.32
C ALA A 148 -9.17 9.75 -9.63
N LEU A 149 -8.41 8.65 -9.49
CA LEU A 149 -8.89 7.28 -9.61
C LEU A 149 -9.07 6.70 -8.21
N CYS A 150 -10.22 6.97 -7.60
CA CYS A 150 -10.58 6.46 -6.28
C CYS A 150 -12.07 6.08 -6.26
N PRO A 151 -12.44 4.92 -5.66
CA PRO A 151 -13.85 4.59 -5.44
C PRO A 151 -14.55 5.68 -4.64
N GLN A 152 -15.80 5.96 -5.00
CA GLN A 152 -16.62 6.94 -4.28
C GLN A 152 -16.70 6.59 -2.79
N ASP A 153 -16.60 7.60 -1.92
CA ASP A 153 -16.70 7.49 -0.46
C ASP A 153 -15.72 6.44 0.12
N TYR A 154 -14.52 6.31 -0.50
CA TYR A 154 -13.56 5.27 -0.16
C TYR A 154 -13.22 5.23 1.32
N GLN A 155 -12.85 6.39 1.91
CA GLN A 155 -12.45 6.46 3.31
C GLN A 155 -13.61 6.06 4.24
N GLU A 156 -14.78 6.62 4.04
CA GLU A 156 -15.97 6.38 4.85
C GLU A 156 -16.40 4.90 4.79
N ARG A 157 -16.30 4.32 3.59
CA ARG A 157 -16.60 2.88 3.39
C ARG A 157 -15.60 2.00 4.12
N ILE A 158 -14.30 2.33 4.08
CA ILE A 158 -13.26 1.58 4.81
C ILE A 158 -13.42 1.75 6.33
N GLU A 159 -13.70 2.96 6.82
CA GLU A 159 -13.95 3.19 8.25
C GLU A 159 -15.15 2.37 8.73
N ASN A 160 -16.23 2.30 7.93
CA ASN A 160 -17.40 1.49 8.23
C ASN A 160 -17.07 -0.02 8.26
N VAL A 161 -16.21 -0.50 7.35
CA VAL A 161 -15.72 -1.90 7.37
C VAL A 161 -15.12 -2.23 8.74
N PHE A 162 -14.19 -1.41 9.23
CA PHE A 162 -13.53 -1.67 10.51
C PHE A 162 -14.46 -1.50 11.71
N ALA A 163 -15.47 -0.63 11.64
CA ALA A 163 -16.50 -0.50 12.66
C ALA A 163 -17.41 -1.74 12.76
N LEU A 164 -17.60 -2.47 11.66
CA LEU A 164 -18.41 -3.69 11.59
C LEU A 164 -17.67 -4.95 12.06
N LEU A 165 -16.34 -4.92 12.20
CA LEU A 165 -15.56 -6.08 12.65
C LEU A 165 -15.86 -6.36 14.14
N SER A 166 -16.62 -7.40 14.40
CA SER A 166 -17.11 -7.78 15.74
C SER A 166 -17.19 -9.29 15.87
N VAL A 167 -17.65 -9.78 17.01
CA VAL A 167 -17.90 -11.22 17.22
C VAL A 167 -19.16 -11.73 16.46
N GLU A 168 -19.97 -10.82 15.95
CA GLU A 168 -21.18 -11.15 15.22
C GLU A 168 -20.84 -11.50 13.76
N ALA A 169 -21.03 -12.75 13.39
CA ALA A 169 -20.72 -13.26 12.05
C ALA A 169 -21.39 -12.43 10.93
N LYS A 170 -22.63 -12.00 11.14
CA LYS A 170 -23.37 -11.17 10.18
C LYS A 170 -22.67 -9.83 9.92
N SER A 171 -22.19 -9.17 10.98
CA SER A 171 -21.48 -7.89 10.85
C SER A 171 -20.20 -8.01 10.04
N ILE A 172 -19.43 -9.09 10.24
CA ILE A 172 -18.23 -9.34 9.44
C ILE A 172 -18.59 -9.62 7.97
N ILE A 173 -19.66 -10.35 7.71
CA ILE A 173 -20.15 -10.60 6.34
C ILE A 173 -20.55 -9.28 5.66
N ASP A 174 -21.23 -8.39 6.39
CA ASP A 174 -21.60 -7.06 5.88
C ASP A 174 -20.36 -6.21 5.58
N ALA A 175 -19.31 -6.26 6.44
CA ALA A 175 -18.01 -5.63 6.20
C ALA A 175 -17.35 -6.16 4.92
N ILE A 176 -17.31 -7.48 4.74
CA ILE A 176 -16.74 -8.11 3.54
C ILE A 176 -17.53 -7.69 2.28
N ALA A 177 -18.85 -7.57 2.36
CA ALA A 177 -19.68 -7.12 1.23
C ALA A 177 -19.41 -5.67 0.83
N ILE A 178 -19.01 -4.81 1.77
CA ILE A 178 -18.53 -3.45 1.45
C ILE A 178 -17.22 -3.52 0.69
N LEU A 179 -16.26 -4.34 1.15
CA LEU A 179 -14.96 -4.50 0.49
C LEU A 179 -15.09 -5.09 -0.91
N ASP A 180 -16.01 -6.05 -1.14
CA ASP A 180 -16.28 -6.57 -2.49
C ASP A 180 -16.73 -5.48 -3.46
N ARG A 181 -17.61 -4.59 -3.01
CA ARG A 181 -18.06 -3.46 -3.83
C ARG A 181 -16.95 -2.47 -4.14
N ILE A 182 -16.05 -2.23 -3.17
CA ILE A 182 -14.87 -1.40 -3.38
C ILE A 182 -13.93 -2.05 -4.41
N GLU A 183 -13.71 -3.36 -4.31
CA GLU A 183 -12.90 -4.11 -5.26
C GLU A 183 -13.48 -4.08 -6.67
N GLN A 184 -14.81 -4.21 -6.81
CA GLN A 184 -15.50 -4.08 -8.09
C GLN A 184 -15.31 -2.69 -8.70
N ASP A 185 -15.47 -1.62 -7.89
CA ASP A 185 -15.24 -0.25 -8.33
C ASP A 185 -13.78 -0.05 -8.79
N LEU A 186 -12.83 -0.59 -8.04
CA LEU A 186 -11.40 -0.48 -8.30
C LEU A 186 -11.00 -1.26 -9.57
N SER A 187 -11.58 -2.42 -9.79
CA SER A 187 -11.23 -3.33 -10.90
C SER A 187 -11.49 -2.74 -12.30
N GLN A 188 -12.37 -1.73 -12.41
CA GLN A 188 -12.63 -1.04 -13.69
C GLN A 188 -11.37 -0.34 -14.24
N TRP A 189 -10.43 0.06 -13.39
CA TRP A 189 -9.25 0.82 -13.80
C TRP A 189 -8.02 -0.04 -14.14
N TYR A 190 -7.97 -1.31 -13.69
CA TYR A 190 -6.86 -2.20 -14.06
C TYR A 190 -7.29 -3.37 -14.96
N GLY A 191 -8.61 -3.48 -15.23
CA GLY A 191 -9.19 -4.53 -16.10
C GLY A 191 -9.25 -5.89 -15.41
N ASN A 192 -10.10 -6.78 -15.97
CA ASN A 192 -10.22 -8.18 -15.53
C ASN A 192 -8.99 -9.01 -15.93
N ARG A 193 -7.80 -8.59 -15.52
CA ARG A 193 -6.63 -9.47 -15.54
C ARG A 193 -6.75 -10.47 -14.39
N ARG A 194 -7.70 -11.40 -14.51
CA ARG A 194 -7.62 -12.66 -13.81
C ARG A 194 -6.35 -13.34 -14.31
N LEU A 195 -5.25 -13.10 -13.60
CA LEU A 195 -4.07 -13.91 -13.79
C LEU A 195 -4.49 -15.33 -13.43
N ALA A 196 -4.46 -16.22 -14.45
CA ALA A 196 -4.55 -17.65 -14.24
C ALA A 196 -3.42 -18.02 -13.27
N VAL A 197 -3.80 -18.59 -12.12
CA VAL A 197 -2.90 -19.25 -11.18
C VAL A 197 -2.53 -20.60 -11.77
#